data_ea23419450157f23afc5466289a43b66
#
_entry.id   ea23419450157f23afc5466289a43b66
#
_cell.length_a   1.000
_cell.length_b   1.000
_cell.length_c   1.000
_cell.angle_alpha   90.00
_cell.angle_beta   90.00
_cell.angle_gamma   90.00
#
_symmetry.space_group_name_H-M   'P 1'
#
loop_
_entity.id
_entity.type
_entity.pdbx_description
1 polymer ?
#
loop_
_entity_poly.entity_id
_entity_poly.type
_entity_poly.pdbx_seq_one_letter_code
_entity_poly.pdbx_strand_id
1 'polypeptide(L)'
;MAASGEKYLGDVLVLGMGGTGAAVCRYLASQGPGRVSSVTLYGGASSREGGLSRELEAAGVRCVLGTEDVAGSYDLAVASPGISEFSAFFSAARACAREVIGEPEFAFRESPERWVAITGTNGKTTTTSLTTHLLQVAGMGAEAVGNIGTIITGELAARPADGWLVAELSSFQLATTRLLHPRVATLLNVTPDHVEWHGSLEAYAAAKEKVFANLGEGDLAIVSVDDDWCRAVRDRLVARGVATCELSVEGEPASADAAFVRDGMLVVRASGVEHELLAAGTLKIRGRHNWENALAAAACALHLGASDEALARGLADFNPIEHRIEPCGTHAGVHFVNDSKATNTDSVEKALTAFGAGSIVVMLGGHDKMTDLASLAAAVCGTCRAAVCFGAAGERIARSVEEARRATGSAVQVIRAPHMREAFDAAVAAARPGDTVLLSPACSSFDEFSNMAERGRLFKDLVVGLGQDGE
;
A
#
# COMPACT_ATOMS: atom_id res chain seq x y z
N MET A 1 9.72 -6.08 34.30
CA MET A 1 8.59 -5.19 34.55
C MET A 1 9.14 -3.79 34.78
N ALA A 2 9.32 -3.00 33.74
CA ALA A 2 9.53 -1.56 33.86
C ALA A 2 8.14 -0.95 33.67
N ALA A 3 7.62 -0.31 34.71
CA ALA A 3 6.42 0.50 34.62
C ALA A 3 6.69 1.55 33.54
N SER A 4 5.91 1.54 32.46
CA SER A 4 5.85 2.63 31.51
C SER A 4 5.30 3.84 32.26
N GLY A 5 6.20 4.66 32.81
CA GLY A 5 5.81 5.98 33.27
C GLY A 5 5.27 6.72 32.03
N GLU A 6 3.98 6.99 32.02
CA GLU A 6 3.34 7.72 30.92
C GLU A 6 4.11 9.03 30.69
N LYS A 7 4.77 9.11 29.53
CA LYS A 7 5.61 10.26 29.19
C LYS A 7 4.71 11.50 29.04
N TYR A 8 5.02 12.56 29.77
CA TYR A 8 4.37 13.84 29.62
C TYR A 8 4.61 14.40 28.22
N LEU A 9 3.53 14.71 27.50
CA LEU A 9 3.54 15.22 26.14
C LEU A 9 3.44 16.75 26.05
N GLY A 10 2.91 17.40 27.10
CA GLY A 10 2.80 18.85 27.21
C GLY A 10 1.78 19.47 26.27
N ASP A 11 2.17 20.58 25.62
CA ASP A 11 1.37 21.27 24.62
C ASP A 11 1.60 20.64 23.25
N VAL A 12 0.56 20.02 22.67
CA VAL A 12 0.68 19.25 21.44
C VAL A 12 0.00 19.96 20.27
N LEU A 13 0.75 20.11 19.18
CA LEU A 13 0.28 20.61 17.89
C LEU A 13 -0.06 19.43 16.98
N VAL A 14 -1.19 19.49 16.28
CA VAL A 14 -1.57 18.53 15.24
C VAL A 14 -1.72 19.26 13.92
N LEU A 15 -1.11 18.73 12.84
CA LEU A 15 -1.17 19.30 11.51
C LEU A 15 -2.08 18.47 10.61
N GLY A 16 -3.06 19.15 9.98
CA GLY A 16 -4.00 18.57 9.01
C GLY A 16 -5.31 18.11 9.62
N MET A 17 -6.42 18.64 9.12
CA MET A 17 -7.80 18.33 9.54
C MET A 17 -8.42 17.20 8.69
N GLY A 18 -7.65 16.13 8.45
CA GLY A 18 -8.14 14.89 7.85
C GLY A 18 -8.43 13.82 8.90
N GLY A 19 -8.76 12.61 8.45
CA GLY A 19 -9.01 11.46 9.35
C GLY A 19 -7.87 11.21 10.33
N THR A 20 -6.62 11.28 9.87
CA THR A 20 -5.41 11.07 10.70
C THR A 20 -5.29 12.13 11.80
N GLY A 21 -5.38 13.41 11.46
CA GLY A 21 -5.30 14.48 12.46
C GLY A 21 -6.44 14.41 13.49
N ALA A 22 -7.65 14.06 13.05
CA ALA A 22 -8.78 13.85 13.94
C ALA A 22 -8.56 12.69 14.92
N ALA A 23 -8.01 11.56 14.44
CA ALA A 23 -7.70 10.40 15.29
C ALA A 23 -6.64 10.76 16.35
N VAL A 24 -5.58 11.47 15.96
CA VAL A 24 -4.55 11.96 16.88
C VAL A 24 -5.16 12.93 17.91
N CYS A 25 -6.00 13.88 17.48
CA CYS A 25 -6.66 14.80 18.39
C CYS A 25 -7.56 14.10 19.42
N ARG A 26 -8.39 13.14 18.97
CA ARG A 26 -9.24 12.34 19.88
C ARG A 26 -8.41 11.55 20.89
N TYR A 27 -7.34 10.91 20.41
CA TYR A 27 -6.43 10.18 21.30
C TYR A 27 -5.82 11.10 22.35
N LEU A 28 -5.25 12.25 21.95
CA LEU A 28 -4.64 13.21 22.86
C LEU A 28 -5.65 13.82 23.86
N ALA A 29 -6.84 14.16 23.40
CA ALA A 29 -7.90 14.69 24.25
C ALA A 29 -8.35 13.69 25.33
N SER A 30 -8.23 12.39 25.07
CA SER A 30 -8.56 11.33 26.03
C SER A 30 -7.51 11.13 27.14
N GLN A 31 -6.29 11.68 26.99
CA GLN A 31 -5.16 11.39 27.89
C GLN A 31 -5.19 12.12 29.24
N GLY A 32 -6.01 13.14 29.37
CA GLY A 32 -6.10 13.93 30.59
C GLY A 32 -4.92 14.91 30.80
N PRO A 33 -5.12 15.91 31.71
CA PRO A 33 -4.20 17.05 31.85
C PRO A 33 -2.86 16.69 32.50
N GLY A 34 -2.75 15.54 33.18
CA GLY A 34 -1.48 15.04 33.72
C GLY A 34 -0.48 14.63 32.65
N ARG A 35 -0.96 14.38 31.44
CA ARG A 35 -0.15 13.93 30.30
C ARG A 35 -0.12 14.92 29.15
N VAL A 36 -1.25 15.51 28.80
CA VAL A 36 -1.43 16.49 27.72
C VAL A 36 -1.99 17.77 28.30
N SER A 37 -1.25 18.87 28.22
CA SER A 37 -1.68 20.17 28.72
C SER A 37 -2.73 20.83 27.83
N SER A 38 -2.47 20.81 26.53
CA SER A 38 -3.36 21.33 25.50
C SER A 38 -3.17 20.63 24.16
N VAL A 39 -4.20 20.66 23.32
CA VAL A 39 -4.15 20.18 21.94
C VAL A 39 -4.59 21.29 21.00
N THR A 40 -3.74 21.67 20.05
CA THR A 40 -4.08 22.64 19.01
C THR A 40 -3.97 21.97 17.65
N LEU A 41 -5.06 22.00 16.87
CA LEU A 41 -5.09 21.51 15.50
C LEU A 41 -5.00 22.69 14.53
N TYR A 42 -4.02 22.65 13.61
CA TYR A 42 -3.99 23.51 12.43
C TYR A 42 -4.46 22.71 11.22
N GLY A 43 -5.57 23.13 10.62
CA GLY A 43 -6.23 22.39 9.54
C GLY A 43 -5.60 22.58 8.15
N GLY A 44 -4.79 23.62 7.97
CA GLY A 44 -4.22 24.04 6.67
C GLY A 44 -5.10 25.04 5.91
N ALA A 45 -4.58 25.64 4.83
CA ALA A 45 -5.18 26.74 4.08
C ALA A 45 -6.59 26.41 3.53
N SER A 46 -6.83 25.18 3.12
CA SER A 46 -8.12 24.75 2.55
C SER A 46 -9.17 24.36 3.60
N SER A 47 -8.79 24.25 4.88
CA SER A 47 -9.70 23.81 5.95
C SER A 47 -10.77 24.87 6.26
N ARG A 48 -11.96 24.40 6.60
CA ARG A 48 -13.11 25.25 6.95
C ARG A 48 -13.83 24.66 8.16
N GLU A 49 -14.59 25.50 8.85
CA GLU A 49 -15.47 25.06 9.93
C GLU A 49 -16.50 24.05 9.42
N GLY A 50 -16.71 22.97 10.20
CA GLY A 50 -17.62 21.91 9.85
C GLY A 50 -17.97 21.01 11.05
N GLY A 51 -18.60 19.88 10.77
CA GLY A 51 -18.98 18.92 11.82
C GLY A 51 -17.77 18.40 12.61
N LEU A 52 -16.67 18.11 11.91
CA LEU A 52 -15.45 17.58 12.50
C LEU A 52 -14.76 18.61 13.43
N SER A 53 -14.62 19.87 12.99
CA SER A 53 -13.99 20.89 13.85
C SER A 53 -14.80 21.14 15.14
N ARG A 54 -16.14 21.19 15.03
CA ARG A 54 -17.02 21.35 16.21
C ARG A 54 -16.96 20.16 17.17
N GLU A 55 -16.86 18.94 16.62
CA GLU A 55 -16.67 17.73 17.44
C GLU A 55 -15.36 17.80 18.23
N LEU A 56 -14.26 18.17 17.56
CA LEU A 56 -12.95 18.26 18.19
C LEU A 56 -12.90 19.40 19.22
N GLU A 57 -13.52 20.53 18.94
CA GLU A 57 -13.63 21.65 19.89
C GLU A 57 -14.46 21.26 21.13
N ALA A 58 -15.53 20.50 20.95
CA ALA A 58 -16.30 19.96 22.06
C ALA A 58 -15.49 18.98 22.92
N ALA A 59 -14.48 18.31 22.34
CA ALA A 59 -13.52 17.47 23.04
C ALA A 59 -12.36 18.24 23.70
N GLY A 60 -12.33 19.59 23.59
CA GLY A 60 -11.31 20.44 24.19
C GLY A 60 -10.11 20.75 23.29
N VAL A 61 -10.16 20.40 21.99
CA VAL A 61 -9.13 20.71 21.02
C VAL A 61 -9.33 22.12 20.48
N ARG A 62 -8.29 22.95 20.46
CA ARG A 62 -8.31 24.25 19.79
C ARG A 62 -8.12 24.05 18.28
N CYS A 63 -9.12 24.39 17.46
CA CYS A 63 -9.03 24.32 16.00
C CYS A 63 -8.67 25.68 15.39
N VAL A 64 -7.61 25.72 14.57
CA VAL A 64 -7.17 26.88 13.78
C VAL A 64 -7.30 26.49 12.30
N LEU A 65 -8.20 27.16 11.59
CA LEU A 65 -8.61 26.80 10.24
C LEU A 65 -8.27 27.89 9.22
N GLY A 66 -8.14 27.50 7.94
CA GLY A 66 -7.95 28.42 6.83
C GLY A 66 -6.55 29.04 6.74
N THR A 67 -5.58 28.55 7.49
CA THR A 67 -4.20 29.05 7.48
C THR A 67 -3.18 27.93 7.68
N GLU A 68 -1.97 28.17 7.18
CA GLU A 68 -0.76 27.36 7.40
C GLU A 68 0.28 28.12 8.25
N ASP A 69 -0.05 29.35 8.68
CA ASP A 69 0.80 30.17 9.55
C ASP A 69 0.68 29.70 10.99
N VAL A 70 1.55 28.78 11.38
CA VAL A 70 1.58 28.24 12.74
C VAL A 70 2.19 29.24 13.71
N ALA A 71 1.49 29.50 14.81
CA ALA A 71 1.96 30.39 15.88
C ALA A 71 1.83 29.70 17.25
N GLY A 72 2.67 30.10 18.18
CA GLY A 72 2.71 29.56 19.55
C GLY A 72 4.03 28.86 19.87
N SER A 73 4.00 28.02 20.92
CA SER A 73 5.12 27.17 21.30
C SER A 73 4.58 25.82 21.74
N TYR A 74 5.11 24.74 21.22
CA TYR A 74 4.60 23.39 21.45
C TYR A 74 5.74 22.44 21.84
N ASP A 75 5.43 21.47 22.70
CA ASP A 75 6.40 20.44 23.09
C ASP A 75 6.55 19.38 22.00
N LEU A 76 5.45 19.06 21.32
CA LEU A 76 5.40 18.08 20.23
C LEU A 76 4.47 18.56 19.11
N ALA A 77 4.84 18.28 17.86
CA ALA A 77 3.93 18.40 16.72
C ALA A 77 3.78 17.03 16.05
N VAL A 78 2.52 16.65 15.73
CA VAL A 78 2.19 15.43 15.00
C VAL A 78 1.59 15.80 13.65
N ALA A 79 2.27 15.43 12.56
CA ALA A 79 1.86 15.75 11.20
C ALA A 79 1.11 14.61 10.53
N SER A 80 0.03 14.93 9.83
CA SER A 80 -0.66 13.99 8.94
C SER A 80 0.23 13.65 7.73
N PRO A 81 0.19 12.39 7.20
CA PRO A 81 1.10 11.91 6.15
C PRO A 81 1.05 12.71 4.83
N GLY A 82 -0.09 13.37 4.54
CA GLY A 82 -0.24 14.21 3.35
C GLY A 82 0.52 15.54 3.39
N ILE A 83 1.08 15.92 4.54
CA ILE A 83 1.83 17.17 4.71
C ILE A 83 3.31 16.86 4.54
N SER A 84 3.88 17.33 3.42
CA SER A 84 5.29 17.14 3.10
C SER A 84 6.21 17.85 4.10
N GLU A 85 7.29 17.19 4.52
CA GLU A 85 8.32 17.78 5.36
C GLU A 85 9.04 18.98 4.69
N PHE A 86 8.90 19.12 3.38
CA PHE A 86 9.42 20.24 2.58
C PHE A 86 8.42 21.39 2.43
N SER A 87 7.18 21.26 2.91
CA SER A 87 6.16 22.30 2.80
C SER A 87 6.42 23.47 3.75
N ALA A 88 5.89 24.65 3.38
CA ALA A 88 5.91 25.82 4.24
C ALA A 88 5.16 25.57 5.56
N PHE A 89 4.06 24.83 5.50
CA PHE A 89 3.25 24.46 6.66
C PHE A 89 4.04 23.61 7.68
N PHE A 90 4.76 22.57 7.20
CA PHE A 90 5.61 21.76 8.07
C PHE A 90 6.78 22.57 8.64
N SER A 91 7.36 23.46 7.85
CA SER A 91 8.45 24.33 8.29
C SER A 91 7.99 25.33 9.36
N ALA A 92 6.78 25.88 9.24
CA ALA A 92 6.18 26.75 10.25
C ALA A 92 5.95 25.99 11.58
N ALA A 93 5.46 24.76 11.52
CA ALA A 93 5.31 23.90 12.71
C ALA A 93 6.67 23.58 13.36
N ARG A 94 7.70 23.30 12.54
CA ARG A 94 9.07 23.03 13.04
C ARG A 94 9.69 24.25 13.77
N ALA A 95 9.32 25.46 13.37
CA ALA A 95 9.75 26.67 14.06
C ALA A 95 9.04 26.88 15.42
N CYS A 96 7.88 26.28 15.63
CA CYS A 96 7.02 26.45 16.79
C CYS A 96 7.00 25.25 17.76
N ALA A 97 7.54 24.09 17.35
CA ALA A 97 7.55 22.87 18.16
C ALA A 97 8.98 22.39 18.43
N ARG A 98 9.22 21.81 19.60
CA ARG A 98 10.52 21.20 19.95
C ARG A 98 10.83 20.00 19.04
N GLU A 99 9.81 19.24 18.65
CA GLU A 99 9.94 18.12 17.75
C GLU A 99 8.69 18.04 16.86
N VAL A 100 8.90 17.67 15.58
CA VAL A 100 7.82 17.34 14.63
C VAL A 100 8.02 15.90 14.16
N ILE A 101 6.96 15.08 14.31
CA ILE A 101 6.94 13.67 13.91
C ILE A 101 5.67 13.38 13.10
N GLY A 102 5.69 12.27 12.36
CA GLY A 102 4.50 11.75 11.71
C GLY A 102 3.61 10.91 12.65
N GLU A 103 2.37 10.67 12.24
CA GLU A 103 1.42 9.88 13.02
C GLU A 103 1.91 8.44 13.31
N PRO A 104 2.56 7.69 12.38
CA PRO A 104 3.06 6.36 12.69
C PRO A 104 4.16 6.36 13.76
N GLU A 105 5.03 7.36 13.76
CA GLU A 105 6.02 7.54 14.79
C GLU A 105 5.38 7.86 16.14
N PHE A 106 4.35 8.72 16.14
CA PHE A 106 3.56 9.02 17.33
C PHE A 106 2.91 7.76 17.89
N ALA A 107 2.19 7.01 17.05
CA ALA A 107 1.51 5.79 17.45
C ALA A 107 2.50 4.72 17.98
N PHE A 108 3.68 4.59 17.36
CA PHE A 108 4.73 3.70 17.86
C PHE A 108 5.22 4.11 19.24
N ARG A 109 5.47 5.40 19.49
CA ARG A 109 5.92 5.89 20.81
C ARG A 109 4.89 5.66 21.92
N GLU A 110 3.60 5.68 21.55
CA GLU A 110 2.50 5.42 22.47
C GLU A 110 2.31 3.93 22.77
N SER A 111 2.63 3.05 21.83
CA SER A 111 2.46 1.60 21.96
C SER A 111 3.56 0.86 21.18
N PRO A 112 4.81 0.77 21.70
CA PRO A 112 5.98 0.36 20.92
C PRO A 112 6.12 -1.15 20.70
N GLU A 113 5.28 -1.97 21.33
CA GLU A 113 5.41 -3.43 21.26
C GLU A 113 4.63 -4.03 20.09
N ARG A 114 5.11 -5.18 19.57
CA ARG A 114 4.39 -6.05 18.61
C ARG A 114 3.99 -5.34 17.32
N TRP A 115 4.96 -4.77 16.64
CA TRP A 115 4.80 -4.16 15.33
C TRP A 115 5.41 -5.04 14.24
N VAL A 116 4.70 -5.12 13.14
CA VAL A 116 5.18 -5.51 11.81
C VAL A 116 5.04 -4.32 10.90
N ALA A 117 6.06 -3.99 10.13
CA ALA A 117 6.01 -2.87 9.19
C ALA A 117 6.27 -3.34 7.77
N ILE A 118 5.39 -2.99 6.84
CA ILE A 118 5.44 -3.42 5.44
C ILE A 118 5.45 -2.20 4.54
N THR A 119 6.46 -2.10 3.68
CA THR A 119 6.57 -1.05 2.67
C THR A 119 7.00 -1.60 1.31
N GLY A 120 7.00 -0.74 0.32
CA GLY A 120 7.32 -1.01 -1.07
C GLY A 120 6.58 -0.02 -1.98
N THR A 121 6.86 0.00 -3.27
CA THR A 121 6.01 0.73 -4.20
C THR A 121 4.69 0.00 -4.40
N ASN A 122 4.75 -1.30 -4.68
CA ASN A 122 3.61 -2.18 -4.92
C ASN A 122 3.59 -3.37 -3.95
N GLY A 123 2.46 -4.07 -3.85
CA GLY A 123 2.31 -5.26 -3.00
C GLY A 123 1.95 -5.01 -1.54
N LYS A 124 2.21 -3.82 -1.00
CA LYS A 124 2.02 -3.47 0.42
C LYS A 124 0.69 -3.95 1.02
N THR A 125 -0.43 -3.55 0.43
CA THR A 125 -1.78 -3.86 0.97
C THR A 125 -2.04 -5.35 0.98
N THR A 126 -1.65 -6.07 -0.08
CA THR A 126 -1.81 -7.53 -0.15
C THR A 126 -0.97 -8.21 0.92
N THR A 127 0.31 -7.83 1.04
CA THR A 127 1.21 -8.40 2.04
C THR A 127 0.75 -8.09 3.46
N THR A 128 0.30 -6.86 3.73
CA THR A 128 -0.22 -6.45 5.05
C THR A 128 -1.47 -7.25 5.42
N SER A 129 -2.45 -7.32 4.51
CA SER A 129 -3.69 -8.09 4.75
C SER A 129 -3.41 -9.57 4.92
N LEU A 130 -2.53 -10.13 4.09
CA LEU A 130 -2.17 -11.55 4.17
C LEU A 130 -1.38 -11.86 5.45
N THR A 131 -0.41 -11.03 5.83
CA THR A 131 0.31 -11.19 7.10
C THR A 131 -0.64 -11.16 8.29
N THR A 132 -1.56 -10.21 8.31
CA THR A 132 -2.60 -10.12 9.35
C THR A 132 -3.44 -11.38 9.40
N HIS A 133 -3.90 -11.86 8.23
CA HIS A 133 -4.68 -13.09 8.12
C HIS A 133 -3.92 -14.33 8.62
N LEU A 134 -2.63 -14.47 8.22
CA LEU A 134 -1.80 -15.60 8.66
C LEU A 134 -1.60 -15.62 10.18
N LEU A 135 -1.35 -14.46 10.79
CA LEU A 135 -1.24 -14.33 12.24
C LEU A 135 -2.56 -14.71 12.94
N GLN A 136 -3.70 -14.24 12.43
CA GLN A 136 -5.02 -14.59 12.97
C GLN A 136 -5.31 -16.09 12.84
N VAL A 137 -5.00 -16.73 11.70
CA VAL A 137 -5.13 -18.17 11.48
C VAL A 137 -4.21 -18.98 12.41
N ALA A 138 -3.06 -18.41 12.77
CA ALA A 138 -2.13 -18.98 13.76
C ALA A 138 -2.58 -18.73 15.22
N GLY A 139 -3.73 -18.09 15.45
CA GLY A 139 -4.27 -17.81 16.79
C GLY A 139 -3.65 -16.60 17.48
N MET A 140 -2.91 -15.78 16.75
CA MET A 140 -2.34 -14.51 17.25
C MET A 140 -3.28 -13.36 16.92
N GLY A 141 -3.59 -12.51 17.90
CA GLY A 141 -4.33 -11.27 17.65
C GLY A 141 -3.51 -10.37 16.72
N ALA A 142 -4.10 -9.91 15.61
CA ALA A 142 -3.44 -9.01 14.68
C ALA A 142 -4.43 -8.08 13.99
N GLU A 143 -4.02 -6.83 13.75
CA GLU A 143 -4.82 -5.80 13.07
C GLU A 143 -3.99 -5.14 11.96
N ALA A 144 -4.59 -4.99 10.78
CA ALA A 144 -4.00 -4.29 9.65
C ALA A 144 -4.26 -2.78 9.78
N VAL A 145 -3.19 -1.98 9.81
CA VAL A 145 -3.27 -0.54 10.09
C VAL A 145 -2.40 0.29 9.13
N GLY A 146 -2.53 1.60 9.18
CA GLY A 146 -1.72 2.56 8.44
C GLY A 146 -2.28 2.91 7.07
N ASN A 147 -1.44 2.92 6.04
CA ASN A 147 -1.82 3.33 4.68
C ASN A 147 -2.89 2.44 4.03
N ILE A 148 -3.22 1.32 4.64
CA ILE A 148 -4.30 0.42 4.23
C ILE A 148 -5.71 1.04 4.44
N GLY A 149 -5.80 2.08 5.27
CA GLY A 149 -7.04 2.83 5.52
C GLY A 149 -7.41 2.95 7.00
N THR A 150 -7.02 1.99 7.82
CA THR A 150 -7.21 2.01 9.28
C THR A 150 -6.11 2.85 9.93
N ILE A 151 -6.45 3.96 10.55
CA ILE A 151 -5.48 4.89 11.16
C ILE A 151 -4.89 4.28 12.42
N ILE A 152 -3.56 4.22 12.53
CA ILE A 152 -2.87 3.50 13.59
C ILE A 152 -3.24 4.04 14.98
N THR A 153 -3.17 5.37 15.15
CA THR A 153 -3.53 6.02 16.43
C THR A 153 -4.97 5.75 16.86
N GLY A 154 -5.88 5.55 15.89
CA GLY A 154 -7.29 5.23 16.18
C GLY A 154 -7.48 3.86 16.83
N GLU A 155 -6.59 2.90 16.57
CA GLU A 155 -6.67 1.54 17.08
C GLU A 155 -6.00 1.34 18.44
N LEU A 156 -5.17 2.30 18.88
CA LEU A 156 -4.37 2.14 20.11
C LEU A 156 -5.21 1.88 21.36
N ALA A 157 -6.36 2.53 21.48
CA ALA A 157 -7.24 2.40 22.65
C ALA A 157 -7.94 1.03 22.73
N ALA A 158 -8.21 0.40 21.58
CA ALA A 158 -8.89 -0.89 21.47
C ALA A 158 -7.91 -2.07 21.38
N ARG A 159 -6.63 -1.81 21.18
CA ARG A 159 -5.59 -2.81 20.95
C ARG A 159 -5.43 -3.75 22.16
N PRO A 160 -5.58 -5.07 22.00
CA PRO A 160 -5.19 -6.02 23.05
C PRO A 160 -3.69 -5.93 23.37
N ALA A 161 -3.30 -6.15 24.61
CA ALA A 161 -1.89 -6.07 25.05
C ALA A 161 -0.97 -7.07 24.31
N ASP A 162 -1.52 -8.19 23.82
CA ASP A 162 -0.83 -9.21 23.04
C ASP A 162 -1.10 -9.12 21.53
N GLY A 163 -1.84 -8.11 21.08
CA GLY A 163 -2.18 -7.89 19.69
C GLY A 163 -1.03 -7.33 18.86
N TRP A 164 -0.85 -7.83 17.63
CA TRP A 164 0.09 -7.30 16.64
C TRP A 164 -0.53 -6.17 15.82
N LEU A 165 0.22 -5.11 15.59
CA LEU A 165 -0.09 -4.10 14.58
C LEU A 165 0.71 -4.43 13.32
N VAL A 166 0.02 -4.79 12.25
CA VAL A 166 0.61 -5.02 10.93
C VAL A 166 0.43 -3.74 10.12
N ALA A 167 1.48 -2.90 10.13
CA ALA A 167 1.41 -1.56 9.59
C ALA A 167 1.84 -1.51 8.12
N GLU A 168 0.91 -1.17 7.22
CA GLU A 168 1.25 -0.72 5.88
C GLU A 168 1.79 0.71 5.96
N LEU A 169 3.05 0.92 5.58
CA LEU A 169 3.68 2.23 5.66
C LEU A 169 4.08 2.74 4.27
N SER A 170 3.57 3.93 3.91
CA SER A 170 4.00 4.66 2.72
C SER A 170 5.35 5.34 2.95
N SER A 171 6.02 5.75 1.86
CA SER A 171 7.24 6.55 1.95
C SER A 171 7.04 7.89 2.68
N PHE A 172 5.84 8.50 2.52
CA PHE A 172 5.46 9.73 3.21
C PHE A 172 5.40 9.55 4.73
N GLN A 173 4.83 8.44 5.17
CA GLN A 173 4.76 8.07 6.58
C GLN A 173 6.14 7.78 7.17
N LEU A 174 6.96 7.03 6.42
CA LEU A 174 8.32 6.68 6.83
C LEU A 174 9.27 7.88 6.85
N ALA A 175 9.06 8.89 5.99
CA ALA A 175 9.91 10.08 5.92
C ALA A 175 10.09 10.75 7.30
N THR A 176 9.04 10.76 8.11
CA THR A 176 9.00 11.43 9.42
C THR A 176 9.16 10.47 10.62
N THR A 177 9.52 9.20 10.39
CA THR A 177 9.85 8.24 11.47
C THR A 177 11.29 8.40 11.97
N ARG A 178 11.53 8.09 13.25
CA ARG A 178 12.83 8.14 13.90
C ARG A 178 13.09 6.95 14.81
N LEU A 179 12.15 6.62 15.70
CA LEU A 179 12.25 5.56 16.70
C LEU A 179 11.46 4.31 16.31
N LEU A 180 10.68 4.35 15.24
CA LEU A 180 9.91 3.21 14.77
C LEU A 180 10.79 1.95 14.70
N HIS A 181 10.42 0.92 15.46
CA HIS A 181 11.18 -0.30 15.64
C HIS A 181 10.23 -1.51 15.56
N PRO A 182 9.91 -1.98 14.38
CA PRO A 182 9.09 -3.19 14.22
C PRO A 182 9.89 -4.45 14.51
N ARG A 183 9.23 -5.51 14.98
CA ARG A 183 9.82 -6.85 15.14
C ARG A 183 10.17 -7.50 13.82
N VAL A 184 9.36 -7.22 12.79
CA VAL A 184 9.62 -7.61 11.40
C VAL A 184 9.36 -6.41 10.50
N ALA A 185 10.31 -6.11 9.64
CA ALA A 185 10.17 -5.09 8.61
C ALA A 185 10.31 -5.70 7.21
N THR A 186 9.49 -5.26 6.25
CA THR A 186 9.49 -5.77 4.89
C THR A 186 9.61 -4.65 3.87
N LEU A 187 10.52 -4.80 2.90
CA LEU A 187 10.62 -3.97 1.69
C LEU A 187 10.44 -4.86 0.46
N LEU A 188 9.32 -4.68 -0.24
CA LEU A 188 8.95 -5.52 -1.39
C LEU A 188 9.64 -5.08 -2.69
N ASN A 189 9.61 -3.79 -3.00
CA ASN A 189 10.16 -3.24 -4.25
C ASN A 189 10.26 -1.72 -4.19
N VAL A 190 11.10 -1.15 -5.06
CA VAL A 190 11.22 0.29 -5.27
C VAL A 190 11.20 0.57 -6.77
N THR A 191 10.05 0.99 -7.29
CA THR A 191 9.89 1.44 -8.68
C THR A 191 9.50 2.93 -8.70
N PRO A 192 9.77 3.68 -9.78
CA PRO A 192 9.49 5.12 -9.83
C PRO A 192 8.03 5.45 -9.50
N ASP A 193 7.83 6.16 -8.42
CA ASP A 193 6.54 6.72 -7.99
C ASP A 193 6.82 7.91 -7.05
N HIS A 194 5.90 8.87 -6.96
CA HIS A 194 5.98 10.00 -6.03
C HIS A 194 7.30 10.80 -6.04
N VAL A 195 8.03 10.82 -7.16
CA VAL A 195 9.32 11.53 -7.29
C VAL A 195 9.16 13.03 -7.04
N GLU A 196 8.05 13.61 -7.46
CA GLU A 196 7.74 15.04 -7.22
C GLU A 196 7.69 15.40 -5.73
N TRP A 197 7.20 14.47 -4.90
CA TRP A 197 7.09 14.67 -3.44
C TRP A 197 8.45 14.53 -2.74
N HIS A 198 9.29 13.56 -3.17
CA HIS A 198 10.58 13.27 -2.53
C HIS A 198 11.76 14.02 -3.16
N GLY A 199 11.57 14.63 -4.34
CA GLY A 199 12.60 15.32 -5.11
C GLY A 199 13.47 14.40 -5.98
N SER A 200 13.64 13.11 -5.63
CA SER A 200 14.33 12.12 -6.45
C SER A 200 13.92 10.70 -6.10
N LEU A 201 14.26 9.73 -6.98
CA LEU A 201 14.03 8.30 -6.74
C LEU A 201 14.89 7.78 -5.57
N GLU A 202 16.13 8.28 -5.43
CA GLU A 202 17.03 7.97 -4.32
C GLU A 202 16.42 8.39 -2.98
N ALA A 203 15.86 9.59 -2.90
CA ALA A 203 15.21 10.09 -1.68
C ALA A 203 13.94 9.27 -1.35
N TYR A 204 13.18 8.86 -2.37
CA TYR A 204 12.05 7.96 -2.22
C TYR A 204 12.47 6.59 -1.67
N ALA A 205 13.53 5.98 -2.24
CA ALA A 205 14.08 4.72 -1.76
C ALA A 205 14.62 4.83 -0.32
N ALA A 206 15.35 5.91 -0.02
CA ALA A 206 15.88 6.19 1.31
C ALA A 206 14.76 6.37 2.36
N ALA A 207 13.65 7.00 1.98
CA ALA A 207 12.49 7.11 2.87
C ALA A 207 11.89 5.74 3.21
N LYS A 208 11.81 4.81 2.25
CA LYS A 208 11.34 3.43 2.51
C LYS A 208 12.33 2.63 3.36
N GLU A 209 13.63 2.78 3.13
CA GLU A 209 14.67 2.09 3.89
C GLU A 209 14.61 2.42 5.39
N LYS A 210 14.05 3.58 5.80
CA LYS A 210 13.85 3.92 7.21
C LYS A 210 13.06 2.87 8.01
N VAL A 211 12.27 2.03 7.35
CA VAL A 211 11.56 0.92 8.01
C VAL A 211 12.50 -0.01 8.77
N PHE A 212 13.77 -0.09 8.37
CA PHE A 212 14.83 -0.93 8.97
C PHE A 212 15.76 -0.16 9.92
N ALA A 213 15.55 1.14 10.13
CA ALA A 213 16.52 2.01 10.78
C ALA A 213 16.94 1.51 12.18
N ASN A 214 15.96 1.02 12.95
CA ASN A 214 16.15 0.65 14.35
C ASN A 214 16.13 -0.87 14.60
N LEU A 215 16.16 -1.72 13.56
CA LEU A 215 16.21 -3.16 13.74
C LEU A 215 17.48 -3.59 14.47
N GLY A 216 17.35 -4.51 15.41
CA GLY A 216 18.39 -5.05 16.26
C GLY A 216 18.34 -6.57 16.39
N GLU A 217 18.94 -7.09 17.47
CA GLU A 217 18.97 -8.52 17.75
C GLU A 217 17.56 -9.09 17.93
N GLY A 218 17.31 -10.19 17.24
CA GLY A 218 16.03 -10.89 17.27
C GLY A 218 14.97 -10.33 16.32
N ASP A 219 15.17 -9.17 15.68
CA ASP A 219 14.30 -8.65 14.64
C ASP A 219 14.63 -9.26 13.27
N LEU A 220 13.72 -9.15 12.31
CA LEU A 220 13.92 -9.66 10.95
C LEU A 220 13.64 -8.58 9.91
N ALA A 221 14.59 -8.39 9.00
CA ALA A 221 14.40 -7.68 7.75
C ALA A 221 14.01 -8.67 6.63
N ILE A 222 12.90 -8.48 5.95
CA ILE A 222 12.51 -9.23 4.75
C ILE A 222 12.68 -8.29 3.55
N VAL A 223 13.54 -8.65 2.60
CA VAL A 223 13.92 -7.76 1.52
C VAL A 223 13.93 -8.52 0.19
N SER A 224 13.20 -8.01 -0.81
CA SER A 224 13.24 -8.56 -2.17
C SER A 224 14.64 -8.44 -2.76
N VAL A 225 15.12 -9.51 -3.40
CA VAL A 225 16.39 -9.49 -4.13
C VAL A 225 16.18 -9.54 -5.66
N ASP A 226 14.94 -9.48 -6.11
CA ASP A 226 14.58 -9.36 -7.53
C ASP A 226 14.63 -7.89 -8.01
N ASP A 227 14.76 -6.93 -7.09
CA ASP A 227 14.80 -5.49 -7.33
C ASP A 227 16.18 -4.92 -6.97
N ASP A 228 16.79 -4.11 -7.86
CA ASP A 228 18.15 -3.58 -7.66
C ASP A 228 18.27 -2.64 -6.45
N TRP A 229 17.26 -1.79 -6.21
CA TRP A 229 17.24 -0.91 -5.05
C TRP A 229 17.17 -1.72 -3.75
N CYS A 230 16.33 -2.74 -3.74
CA CYS A 230 16.17 -3.62 -2.60
C CYS A 230 17.44 -4.43 -2.33
N ARG A 231 18.14 -4.92 -3.38
CA ARG A 231 19.46 -5.59 -3.21
C ARG A 231 20.47 -4.69 -2.52
N ALA A 232 20.55 -3.41 -2.92
CA ALA A 232 21.45 -2.46 -2.28
C ALA A 232 21.10 -2.21 -0.80
N VAL A 233 19.79 -2.20 -0.46
CA VAL A 233 19.33 -2.13 0.94
C VAL A 233 19.72 -3.39 1.70
N ARG A 234 19.49 -4.59 1.13
CA ARG A 234 19.89 -5.87 1.71
C ARG A 234 21.38 -5.89 2.06
N ASP A 235 22.25 -5.44 1.16
CA ASP A 235 23.70 -5.42 1.39
C ASP A 235 24.09 -4.53 2.58
N ARG A 236 23.40 -3.37 2.73
CA ARG A 236 23.60 -2.49 3.90
C ARG A 236 23.10 -3.12 5.20
N LEU A 237 21.99 -3.85 5.18
CA LEU A 237 21.45 -4.54 6.36
C LEU A 237 22.38 -5.66 6.82
N VAL A 238 22.86 -6.48 5.88
CA VAL A 238 23.83 -7.55 6.17
C VAL A 238 25.13 -6.96 6.74
N ALA A 239 25.65 -5.86 6.17
CA ALA A 239 26.83 -5.17 6.66
C ALA A 239 26.64 -4.60 8.08
N ARG A 240 25.40 -4.29 8.49
CA ARG A 240 25.03 -3.85 9.84
C ARG A 240 24.82 -5.04 10.80
N GLY A 241 24.86 -6.28 10.34
CA GLY A 241 24.57 -7.47 11.15
C GLY A 241 23.08 -7.67 11.45
N VAL A 242 22.18 -7.07 10.69
CA VAL A 242 20.73 -7.29 10.83
C VAL A 242 20.35 -8.64 10.21
N ALA A 243 19.59 -9.47 10.94
CA ALA A 243 19.05 -10.71 10.39
C ALA A 243 18.17 -10.40 9.18
N THR A 244 18.49 -10.99 8.03
CA THR A 244 17.87 -10.64 6.75
C THR A 244 17.41 -11.88 6.02
N CYS A 245 16.11 -11.96 5.72
CA CYS A 245 15.50 -12.96 4.86
C CYS A 245 15.41 -12.41 3.41
N GLU A 246 16.09 -13.08 2.48
CA GLU A 246 16.08 -12.73 1.06
C GLU A 246 14.82 -13.27 0.39
N LEU A 247 14.03 -12.37 -0.19
CA LEU A 247 12.77 -12.70 -0.87
C LEU A 247 13.00 -12.72 -2.38
N SER A 248 12.66 -13.82 -3.05
CA SER A 248 12.75 -13.94 -4.52
C SER A 248 11.68 -14.86 -5.11
N VAL A 249 11.17 -14.49 -6.28
CA VAL A 249 10.36 -15.35 -7.14
C VAL A 249 11.05 -15.66 -8.46
N GLU A 250 12.24 -15.12 -8.70
CA GLU A 250 13.04 -15.35 -9.91
C GLU A 250 14.03 -16.52 -9.75
N GLY A 251 14.44 -16.80 -8.51
CA GLY A 251 15.38 -17.89 -8.23
C GLY A 251 15.51 -18.16 -6.73
N GLU A 252 16.22 -19.24 -6.37
CA GLU A 252 16.49 -19.58 -4.99
C GLU A 252 17.72 -18.81 -4.47
N PRO A 253 17.55 -17.95 -3.44
CA PRO A 253 18.69 -17.28 -2.80
C PRO A 253 19.58 -18.29 -2.05
N ALA A 254 20.89 -17.99 -2.00
CA ALA A 254 21.87 -18.84 -1.32
C ALA A 254 21.95 -18.57 0.21
N SER A 255 21.29 -17.53 0.71
CA SER A 255 21.29 -17.14 2.13
C SER A 255 20.63 -18.18 3.03
N ALA A 256 21.04 -18.20 4.31
CA ALA A 256 20.48 -19.10 5.31
C ALA A 256 19.02 -18.82 5.64
N ASP A 257 18.61 -17.54 5.48
CA ASP A 257 17.21 -17.09 5.64
C ASP A 257 16.74 -16.57 4.28
N ALA A 258 15.74 -17.23 3.70
CA ALA A 258 15.20 -16.90 2.39
C ALA A 258 13.73 -17.31 2.25
N ALA A 259 13.00 -16.62 1.38
CA ALA A 259 11.65 -17.00 0.97
C ALA A 259 11.59 -16.99 -0.56
N PHE A 260 11.25 -18.12 -1.18
CA PHE A 260 11.40 -18.32 -2.63
C PHE A 260 10.42 -19.35 -3.19
N VAL A 261 10.41 -19.47 -4.52
CA VAL A 261 9.66 -20.52 -5.22
C VAL A 261 10.64 -21.56 -5.77
N ARG A 262 10.42 -22.83 -5.42
CA ARG A 262 11.14 -23.97 -5.96
C ARG A 262 10.15 -24.99 -6.52
N ASP A 263 10.27 -25.37 -7.78
CA ASP A 263 9.40 -26.35 -8.48
C ASP A 263 7.89 -26.06 -8.30
N GLY A 264 7.55 -24.76 -8.28
CA GLY A 264 6.18 -24.30 -8.07
C GLY A 264 5.69 -24.33 -6.63
N MET A 265 6.53 -24.72 -5.65
CA MET A 265 6.23 -24.65 -4.22
C MET A 265 6.70 -23.35 -3.60
N LEU A 266 5.91 -22.76 -2.71
CA LEU A 266 6.32 -21.68 -1.83
C LEU A 266 7.14 -22.25 -0.67
N VAL A 267 8.37 -21.81 -0.54
CA VAL A 267 9.33 -22.27 0.47
C VAL A 267 9.83 -21.09 1.28
N VAL A 268 9.85 -21.23 2.60
CA VAL A 268 10.53 -20.31 3.51
C VAL A 268 11.66 -21.08 4.20
N ARG A 269 12.89 -20.59 4.09
CA ARG A 269 14.06 -21.09 4.79
C ARG A 269 14.34 -20.13 5.95
N ALA A 270 14.33 -20.65 7.18
CA ALA A 270 14.62 -19.91 8.39
C ALA A 270 15.73 -20.60 9.19
N SER A 271 16.83 -19.90 9.43
CA SER A 271 18.02 -20.45 10.08
C SER A 271 18.50 -21.77 9.45
N GLY A 272 18.41 -21.88 8.13
CA GLY A 272 18.80 -23.06 7.34
C GLY A 272 17.78 -24.23 7.36
N VAL A 273 16.66 -24.09 8.06
CA VAL A 273 15.54 -25.07 8.04
C VAL A 273 14.53 -24.63 6.98
N GLU A 274 14.13 -25.58 6.13
CA GLU A 274 13.17 -25.31 5.06
C GLU A 274 11.75 -25.70 5.48
N HIS A 275 10.82 -24.81 5.18
CA HIS A 275 9.39 -24.91 5.39
C HIS A 275 8.70 -24.89 4.02
N GLU A 276 8.31 -26.04 3.49
CA GLU A 276 7.50 -26.14 2.28
C GLU A 276 6.04 -25.91 2.63
N LEU A 277 5.42 -24.86 2.11
CA LEU A 277 4.10 -24.41 2.55
C LEU A 277 2.97 -24.98 1.67
N LEU A 278 2.92 -24.55 0.40
CA LEU A 278 1.94 -25.05 -0.58
C LEU A 278 2.37 -24.71 -2.01
N ALA A 279 1.75 -25.35 -3.00
CA ALA A 279 1.95 -25.03 -4.40
C ALA A 279 1.45 -23.61 -4.72
N ALA A 280 2.30 -22.77 -5.28
CA ALA A 280 2.00 -21.35 -5.59
C ALA A 280 0.77 -21.20 -6.51
N GLY A 281 0.55 -22.17 -7.41
CA GLY A 281 -0.62 -22.20 -8.30
C GLY A 281 -1.96 -22.44 -7.61
N THR A 282 -1.97 -22.84 -6.34
CA THR A 282 -3.21 -23.06 -5.55
C THR A 282 -3.67 -21.79 -4.82
N LEU A 283 -2.85 -20.73 -4.79
CA LEU A 283 -3.25 -19.44 -4.23
C LEU A 283 -4.45 -18.87 -4.99
N LYS A 284 -5.44 -18.36 -4.27
CA LYS A 284 -6.59 -17.67 -4.87
C LYS A 284 -6.20 -16.30 -5.44
N ILE A 285 -5.11 -15.69 -4.93
CA ILE A 285 -4.52 -14.45 -5.45
C ILE A 285 -3.56 -14.80 -6.60
N ARG A 286 -3.85 -14.30 -7.81
CA ARG A 286 -3.13 -14.68 -9.04
C ARG A 286 -1.93 -13.78 -9.33
N GLY A 287 -0.97 -14.34 -10.06
CA GLY A 287 0.23 -13.62 -10.57
C GLY A 287 1.47 -13.83 -9.70
N ARG A 288 2.66 -13.84 -10.34
CA ARG A 288 3.95 -14.05 -9.68
C ARG A 288 4.25 -13.02 -8.59
N HIS A 289 3.82 -11.77 -8.78
CA HIS A 289 3.92 -10.72 -7.75
C HIS A 289 3.13 -11.06 -6.47
N ASN A 290 2.06 -11.86 -6.58
CA ASN A 290 1.33 -12.35 -5.40
C ASN A 290 2.01 -13.55 -4.74
N TRP A 291 2.85 -14.29 -5.47
CA TRP A 291 3.74 -15.29 -4.84
C TRP A 291 4.77 -14.58 -3.95
N GLU A 292 5.34 -13.47 -4.42
CA GLU A 292 6.24 -12.62 -3.61
C GLU A 292 5.55 -12.09 -2.36
N ASN A 293 4.33 -11.54 -2.50
CA ASN A 293 3.52 -11.08 -1.38
C ASN A 293 3.22 -12.20 -0.37
N ALA A 294 2.91 -13.42 -0.87
CA ALA A 294 2.62 -14.58 -0.05
C ALA A 294 3.86 -15.08 0.71
N LEU A 295 5.01 -15.12 0.05
CA LEU A 295 6.30 -15.50 0.66
C LEU A 295 6.72 -14.50 1.73
N ALA A 296 6.59 -13.20 1.46
CA ALA A 296 6.88 -12.14 2.44
C ALA A 296 6.01 -12.25 3.69
N ALA A 297 4.70 -12.47 3.50
CA ALA A 297 3.75 -12.64 4.60
C ALA A 297 4.02 -13.92 5.40
N ALA A 298 4.34 -15.03 4.71
CA ALA A 298 4.66 -16.29 5.35
C ALA A 298 5.97 -16.22 6.16
N ALA A 299 7.03 -15.63 5.60
CA ALA A 299 8.30 -15.42 6.31
C ALA A 299 8.12 -14.55 7.55
N CYS A 300 7.28 -13.50 7.45
CA CYS A 300 6.94 -12.66 8.59
C CYS A 300 6.22 -13.48 9.69
N ALA A 301 5.15 -14.19 9.34
CA ALA A 301 4.35 -14.94 10.31
C ALA A 301 5.13 -16.12 10.91
N LEU A 302 5.98 -16.79 10.12
CA LEU A 302 6.87 -17.86 10.60
C LEU A 302 7.86 -17.32 11.65
N HIS A 303 8.53 -16.18 11.39
CA HIS A 303 9.43 -15.54 12.36
C HIS A 303 8.74 -15.19 13.66
N LEU A 304 7.45 -14.87 13.62
CA LEU A 304 6.63 -14.58 14.79
C LEU A 304 6.07 -15.83 15.49
N GLY A 305 6.34 -17.04 14.96
CA GLY A 305 6.01 -18.30 15.58
C GLY A 305 4.77 -19.02 15.03
N ALA A 306 4.28 -18.64 13.84
CA ALA A 306 3.21 -19.39 13.16
C ALA A 306 3.72 -20.76 12.73
N SER A 307 2.89 -21.82 12.87
CA SER A 307 3.24 -23.17 12.40
C SER A 307 3.03 -23.33 10.88
N ASP A 308 3.73 -24.29 10.28
CA ASP A 308 3.61 -24.62 8.86
C ASP A 308 2.16 -24.92 8.45
N GLU A 309 1.42 -25.63 9.32
CA GLU A 309 0.02 -25.97 9.06
C GLU A 309 -0.88 -24.74 9.07
N ALA A 310 -0.61 -23.77 9.97
CA ALA A 310 -1.35 -22.50 10.02
C ALA A 310 -1.04 -21.65 8.79
N LEU A 311 0.23 -21.59 8.37
CA LEU A 311 0.66 -20.89 7.18
C LEU A 311 0.04 -21.48 5.91
N ALA A 312 0.13 -22.80 5.71
CA ALA A 312 -0.43 -23.47 4.54
C ALA A 312 -1.96 -23.26 4.46
N ARG A 313 -2.67 -23.40 5.59
CA ARG A 313 -4.11 -23.17 5.66
C ARG A 313 -4.47 -21.72 5.37
N GLY A 314 -3.80 -20.78 6.00
CA GLY A 314 -4.08 -19.35 5.82
C GLY A 314 -3.78 -18.86 4.40
N LEU A 315 -2.70 -19.34 3.77
CA LEU A 315 -2.38 -19.04 2.37
C LEU A 315 -3.45 -19.60 1.41
N ALA A 316 -3.93 -20.83 1.64
CA ALA A 316 -4.95 -21.46 0.81
C ALA A 316 -6.32 -20.76 0.95
N ASP A 317 -6.64 -20.26 2.14
CA ASP A 317 -7.93 -19.63 2.44
C ASP A 317 -8.03 -18.16 2.12
N PHE A 318 -6.90 -17.46 1.95
CA PHE A 318 -6.87 -16.02 1.69
C PHE A 318 -7.55 -15.66 0.37
N ASN A 319 -8.55 -14.80 0.44
CA ASN A 319 -9.28 -14.34 -0.73
C ASN A 319 -8.66 -13.07 -1.33
N PRO A 320 -8.84 -12.83 -2.65
CA PRO A 320 -8.46 -11.57 -3.28
C PRO A 320 -9.04 -10.37 -2.54
N ILE A 321 -8.23 -9.31 -2.42
CA ILE A 321 -8.66 -8.05 -1.82
C ILE A 321 -9.54 -7.30 -2.82
N GLU A 322 -10.59 -6.66 -2.34
CA GLU A 322 -11.47 -5.84 -3.17
C GLU A 322 -10.67 -4.84 -4.01
N HIS A 323 -11.00 -4.73 -5.28
CA HIS A 323 -10.32 -3.89 -6.28
C HIS A 323 -8.86 -4.25 -6.61
N ARG A 324 -8.40 -5.47 -6.27
CA ARG A 324 -7.07 -5.99 -6.63
C ARG A 324 -7.17 -7.33 -7.35
N ILE A 325 -7.08 -7.30 -8.67
CA ILE A 325 -7.27 -8.50 -9.53
C ILE A 325 -8.47 -9.32 -9.03
N GLU A 326 -9.51 -8.62 -8.60
CA GLU A 326 -10.72 -9.17 -8.00
C GLU A 326 -11.62 -9.76 -9.11
N PRO A 327 -11.91 -11.08 -9.10
CA PRO A 327 -12.88 -11.65 -10.02
C PRO A 327 -14.29 -11.09 -9.74
N CYS A 328 -14.94 -10.54 -10.76
CA CYS A 328 -16.27 -9.92 -10.63
C CYS A 328 -17.38 -10.74 -11.29
N GLY A 329 -17.06 -11.82 -11.98
CA GLY A 329 -18.02 -12.71 -12.61
C GLY A 329 -17.61 -13.11 -14.02
N THR A 330 -18.52 -13.88 -14.67
CA THR A 330 -18.36 -14.33 -16.06
C THR A 330 -19.68 -14.11 -16.78
N HIS A 331 -19.65 -13.45 -17.94
CA HIS A 331 -20.82 -13.26 -18.80
C HIS A 331 -20.47 -13.67 -20.25
N ALA A 332 -21.33 -14.46 -20.88
CA ALA A 332 -21.13 -14.96 -22.25
C ALA A 332 -19.73 -15.61 -22.48
N GLY A 333 -19.16 -16.25 -21.47
CA GLY A 333 -17.83 -16.87 -21.51
C GLY A 333 -16.66 -15.88 -21.38
N VAL A 334 -16.91 -14.61 -21.13
CA VAL A 334 -15.91 -13.56 -20.84
C VAL A 334 -15.79 -13.39 -19.33
N HIS A 335 -14.55 -13.39 -18.82
CA HIS A 335 -14.26 -13.14 -17.41
C HIS A 335 -14.08 -11.65 -17.16
N PHE A 336 -14.60 -11.15 -16.03
CA PHE A 336 -14.47 -9.75 -15.62
C PHE A 336 -13.63 -9.65 -14.36
N VAL A 337 -12.62 -8.77 -14.37
CA VAL A 337 -11.66 -8.63 -13.28
C VAL A 337 -11.47 -7.15 -12.95
N ASN A 338 -11.66 -6.82 -11.68
CA ASN A 338 -11.51 -5.47 -11.13
C ASN A 338 -10.13 -5.31 -10.47
N ASP A 339 -9.30 -4.48 -11.06
CA ASP A 339 -8.01 -4.07 -10.53
C ASP A 339 -7.92 -2.53 -10.46
N SER A 340 -9.02 -1.89 -10.04
CA SER A 340 -9.11 -0.42 -9.95
C SER A 340 -8.04 0.21 -9.06
N LYS A 341 -7.41 -0.56 -8.17
CA LYS A 341 -6.30 -0.11 -7.31
C LYS A 341 -4.97 0.01 -8.05
N ALA A 342 -4.81 -0.52 -9.26
CA ALA A 342 -3.64 -0.32 -10.12
C ALA A 342 -3.60 1.12 -10.67
N THR A 343 -3.13 2.05 -9.85
CA THR A 343 -3.09 3.49 -10.16
C THR A 343 -1.73 3.97 -10.69
N ASN A 344 -0.82 3.07 -11.02
CA ASN A 344 0.45 3.32 -11.69
C ASN A 344 0.75 2.26 -12.75
N THR A 345 1.69 2.54 -13.65
CA THR A 345 2.03 1.70 -14.80
C THR A 345 2.60 0.34 -14.37
N ASP A 346 3.50 0.30 -13.39
CA ASP A 346 4.12 -0.92 -12.89
C ASP A 346 3.10 -1.92 -12.31
N SER A 347 2.06 -1.42 -11.61
CA SER A 347 0.97 -2.28 -11.12
C SER A 347 0.23 -2.96 -12.25
N VAL A 348 -0.05 -2.24 -13.36
CA VAL A 348 -0.73 -2.81 -14.53
C VAL A 348 0.17 -3.83 -15.25
N GLU A 349 1.44 -3.51 -15.46
CA GLU A 349 2.41 -4.42 -16.08
C GLU A 349 2.46 -5.75 -15.32
N LYS A 350 2.51 -5.71 -14.00
CA LYS A 350 2.45 -6.90 -13.14
C LYS A 350 1.10 -7.62 -13.24
N ALA A 351 -0.02 -6.89 -13.25
CA ALA A 351 -1.36 -7.47 -13.36
C ALA A 351 -1.52 -8.24 -14.70
N LEU A 352 -1.00 -7.71 -15.80
CA LEU A 352 -1.05 -8.36 -17.12
C LEU A 352 -0.38 -9.74 -17.11
N THR A 353 0.64 -9.96 -16.28
CA THR A 353 1.33 -11.27 -16.17
C THR A 353 0.47 -12.35 -15.52
N ALA A 354 -0.63 -11.99 -14.88
CA ALA A 354 -1.55 -12.95 -14.22
C ALA A 354 -2.48 -13.67 -15.20
N PHE A 355 -2.48 -13.29 -16.48
CA PHE A 355 -3.41 -13.77 -17.49
C PHE A 355 -2.70 -14.27 -18.74
N GLY A 356 -3.39 -15.11 -19.54
CA GLY A 356 -2.86 -15.61 -20.79
C GLY A 356 -2.67 -14.53 -21.87
N ALA A 357 -1.53 -14.52 -22.54
CA ALA A 357 -1.28 -13.57 -23.61
C ALA A 357 -2.30 -13.69 -24.75
N GLY A 358 -2.73 -12.54 -25.29
CA GLY A 358 -3.71 -12.46 -26.39
C GLY A 358 -5.17 -12.65 -25.97
N SER A 359 -5.46 -12.84 -24.68
CA SER A 359 -6.83 -13.00 -24.15
C SER A 359 -7.27 -11.87 -23.21
N ILE A 360 -6.56 -10.74 -23.18
CA ILE A 360 -6.86 -9.63 -22.30
C ILE A 360 -7.43 -8.46 -23.10
N VAL A 361 -8.58 -7.94 -22.66
CA VAL A 361 -9.09 -6.62 -23.03
C VAL A 361 -8.89 -5.71 -21.83
N VAL A 362 -7.84 -4.87 -21.87
CA VAL A 362 -7.50 -4.01 -20.74
C VAL A 362 -8.17 -2.64 -20.85
N MET A 363 -8.72 -2.13 -19.76
CA MET A 363 -9.27 -0.78 -19.63
C MET A 363 -8.23 0.10 -18.92
N LEU A 364 -7.73 1.12 -19.62
CA LEU A 364 -6.64 2.03 -19.18
C LEU A 364 -7.13 3.47 -19.18
N GLY A 365 -6.88 4.21 -18.11
CA GLY A 365 -7.29 5.62 -18.07
C GLY A 365 -7.60 6.16 -16.68
N GLY A 366 -7.92 7.44 -16.63
CA GLY A 366 -8.15 8.18 -15.42
C GLY A 366 -7.36 9.49 -15.39
N HIS A 367 -7.09 10.03 -14.21
CA HIS A 367 -6.33 11.25 -14.01
C HIS A 367 -4.86 11.09 -14.42
N ASP A 368 -4.38 11.93 -15.33
CA ASP A 368 -3.02 11.84 -15.88
C ASP A 368 -1.97 12.34 -14.88
N LYS A 369 -1.05 11.45 -14.51
CA LYS A 369 0.10 11.76 -13.66
C LYS A 369 1.37 12.11 -14.45
N MET A 370 1.27 12.21 -15.77
CA MET A 370 2.38 12.49 -16.67
C MET A 370 3.57 11.50 -16.55
N THR A 371 3.32 10.29 -16.07
CA THR A 371 4.33 9.22 -15.98
C THR A 371 4.76 8.72 -17.35
N ASP A 372 5.95 8.13 -17.47
CA ASP A 372 6.39 7.43 -18.67
C ASP A 372 5.47 6.22 -18.94
N LEU A 373 5.05 6.07 -20.20
CA LEU A 373 4.15 5.03 -20.66
C LEU A 373 4.85 3.98 -21.56
N ALA A 374 6.13 4.12 -21.84
CA ALA A 374 6.81 3.26 -22.81
C ALA A 374 6.78 1.78 -22.42
N SER A 375 7.10 1.45 -21.16
CA SER A 375 7.07 0.08 -20.63
C SER A 375 5.65 -0.49 -20.64
N LEU A 376 4.68 0.27 -20.14
CA LEU A 376 3.26 -0.12 -20.16
C LEU A 376 2.78 -0.41 -21.59
N ALA A 377 3.08 0.47 -22.54
CA ALA A 377 2.68 0.31 -23.94
C ALA A 377 3.28 -0.94 -24.57
N ALA A 378 4.55 -1.24 -24.26
CA ALA A 378 5.19 -2.48 -24.69
C ALA A 378 4.54 -3.73 -24.10
N ALA A 379 4.25 -3.72 -22.80
CA ALA A 379 3.55 -4.81 -22.10
C ALA A 379 2.14 -5.06 -22.69
N VAL A 380 1.38 -4.00 -22.92
CA VAL A 380 0.04 -4.08 -23.55
C VAL A 380 0.13 -4.66 -24.97
N CYS A 381 1.10 -4.23 -25.76
CA CYS A 381 1.32 -4.76 -27.11
C CYS A 381 1.70 -6.24 -27.10
N GLY A 382 2.40 -6.73 -26.09
CA GLY A 382 2.84 -8.11 -25.96
C GLY A 382 1.77 -9.06 -25.40
N THR A 383 0.80 -8.56 -24.63
CA THR A 383 -0.09 -9.41 -23.85
C THR A 383 -1.59 -9.21 -24.14
N CYS A 384 -2.00 -8.03 -24.63
CA CYS A 384 -3.43 -7.72 -24.75
C CYS A 384 -3.97 -7.96 -26.17
N ARG A 385 -5.23 -8.38 -26.26
CA ARG A 385 -6.02 -8.37 -27.48
C ARG A 385 -6.45 -6.95 -27.84
N ALA A 386 -6.91 -6.20 -26.82
CA ALA A 386 -7.34 -4.82 -26.99
C ALA A 386 -6.96 -3.99 -25.78
N ALA A 387 -6.73 -2.70 -26.01
CA ALA A 387 -6.61 -1.65 -24.99
C ALA A 387 -7.71 -0.62 -25.20
N VAL A 388 -8.57 -0.46 -24.20
CA VAL A 388 -9.64 0.55 -24.21
C VAL A 388 -9.18 1.70 -23.31
N CYS A 389 -8.91 2.86 -23.93
CA CYS A 389 -8.31 4.02 -23.28
C CYS A 389 -9.39 5.07 -23.01
N PHE A 390 -9.51 5.57 -21.75
CA PHE A 390 -10.56 6.48 -21.32
C PHE A 390 -10.09 7.58 -20.38
N GLY A 391 -10.97 8.57 -20.11
CA GLY A 391 -10.71 9.65 -19.16
C GLY A 391 -9.59 10.62 -19.59
N ALA A 392 -9.11 11.43 -18.68
CA ALA A 392 -8.14 12.49 -18.97
C ALA A 392 -6.82 11.98 -19.57
N ALA A 393 -6.33 10.83 -19.15
CA ALA A 393 -5.10 10.19 -19.67
C ALA A 393 -5.33 9.38 -20.95
N GLY A 394 -6.58 9.09 -21.32
CA GLY A 394 -6.93 8.12 -22.36
C GLY A 394 -6.27 8.36 -23.69
N GLU A 395 -6.27 9.60 -24.18
CA GLU A 395 -5.66 9.94 -25.48
C GLU A 395 -4.13 9.77 -25.47
N ARG A 396 -3.45 10.12 -24.38
CA ARG A 396 -2.00 9.96 -24.24
C ARG A 396 -1.59 8.49 -24.20
N ILE A 397 -2.35 7.69 -23.44
CA ILE A 397 -2.14 6.24 -23.36
C ILE A 397 -2.37 5.59 -24.73
N ALA A 398 -3.48 5.93 -25.41
CA ALA A 398 -3.80 5.40 -26.73
C ALA A 398 -2.68 5.67 -27.76
N ARG A 399 -2.14 6.90 -27.80
CA ARG A 399 -1.01 7.26 -28.67
C ARG A 399 0.23 6.44 -28.36
N SER A 400 0.59 6.30 -27.08
CA SER A 400 1.76 5.51 -26.67
C SER A 400 1.63 4.04 -27.11
N VAL A 401 0.46 3.43 -26.89
CA VAL A 401 0.19 2.05 -27.33
C VAL A 401 0.22 1.93 -28.86
N GLU A 402 -0.32 2.90 -29.61
CA GLU A 402 -0.28 2.92 -31.07
C GLU A 402 1.15 3.05 -31.62
N GLU A 403 2.00 3.85 -30.96
CA GLU A 403 3.41 3.98 -31.31
C GLU A 403 4.16 2.66 -31.08
N ALA A 404 3.98 2.06 -29.90
CA ALA A 404 4.55 0.74 -29.57
C ALA A 404 4.04 -0.34 -30.52
N ARG A 405 2.74 -0.36 -30.87
CA ARG A 405 2.16 -1.28 -31.84
C ARG A 405 2.79 -1.17 -33.20
N ARG A 406 3.04 0.06 -33.72
CA ARG A 406 3.70 0.28 -35.02
C ARG A 406 5.14 -0.20 -34.98
N ALA A 407 5.86 0.02 -33.88
CA ALA A 407 7.24 -0.39 -33.72
C ALA A 407 7.41 -1.91 -33.61
N THR A 408 6.47 -2.62 -32.98
CA THR A 408 6.55 -4.06 -32.68
C THR A 408 5.80 -4.94 -33.72
N GLY A 409 4.92 -4.34 -34.54
CA GLY A 409 4.01 -5.10 -35.39
C GLY A 409 2.89 -5.82 -34.62
N SER A 410 2.60 -5.43 -33.38
CA SER A 410 1.55 -6.05 -32.57
C SER A 410 0.17 -5.90 -33.20
N ALA A 411 -0.68 -6.91 -32.98
CA ALA A 411 -2.08 -6.92 -33.42
C ALA A 411 -3.06 -6.31 -32.44
N VAL A 412 -2.58 -5.72 -31.32
CA VAL A 412 -3.44 -5.13 -30.30
C VAL A 412 -4.37 -4.08 -30.88
N GLN A 413 -5.66 -4.17 -30.58
CA GLN A 413 -6.65 -3.17 -30.96
C GLN A 413 -6.62 -2.01 -29.94
N VAL A 414 -6.54 -0.76 -30.42
CA VAL A 414 -6.62 0.43 -29.56
C VAL A 414 -7.96 1.10 -29.76
N ILE A 415 -8.73 1.23 -28.69
CA ILE A 415 -10.08 1.80 -28.67
C ILE A 415 -10.07 3.01 -27.73
N ARG A 416 -10.72 4.09 -28.14
CA ARG A 416 -10.87 5.30 -27.34
C ARG A 416 -12.29 5.43 -26.84
N ALA A 417 -12.47 5.78 -25.60
CA ALA A 417 -13.76 6.08 -25.00
C ALA A 417 -13.65 7.37 -24.17
N PRO A 418 -14.71 8.20 -24.11
CA PRO A 418 -14.65 9.45 -23.34
C PRO A 418 -14.61 9.19 -21.84
N HIS A 419 -15.42 8.26 -21.34
CA HIS A 419 -15.59 7.96 -19.93
C HIS A 419 -15.58 6.46 -19.66
N MET A 420 -15.51 6.11 -18.38
CA MET A 420 -15.37 4.71 -17.96
C MET A 420 -16.55 3.83 -18.40
N ARG A 421 -17.79 4.33 -18.42
CA ARG A 421 -18.97 3.53 -18.81
C ARG A 421 -18.89 3.13 -20.29
N GLU A 422 -18.61 4.08 -21.18
CA GLU A 422 -18.43 3.80 -22.61
C GLU A 422 -17.20 2.92 -22.87
N ALA A 423 -16.16 3.05 -22.02
CA ALA A 423 -15.00 2.17 -22.09
C ALA A 423 -15.37 0.73 -21.71
N PHE A 424 -16.22 0.53 -20.72
CA PHE A 424 -16.72 -0.79 -20.36
C PHE A 424 -17.51 -1.42 -21.51
N ASP A 425 -18.45 -0.68 -22.09
CA ASP A 425 -19.25 -1.16 -23.23
C ASP A 425 -18.36 -1.54 -24.42
N ALA A 426 -17.36 -0.71 -24.74
CA ALA A 426 -16.39 -0.98 -25.78
C ALA A 426 -15.50 -2.21 -25.47
N ALA A 427 -15.14 -2.41 -24.20
CA ALA A 427 -14.37 -3.58 -23.76
C ALA A 427 -15.18 -4.87 -23.89
N VAL A 428 -16.45 -4.85 -23.51
CA VAL A 428 -17.39 -5.97 -23.69
C VAL A 428 -17.54 -6.31 -25.17
N ALA A 429 -17.73 -5.30 -26.04
CA ALA A 429 -17.86 -5.50 -27.50
C ALA A 429 -16.58 -6.04 -28.16
N ALA A 430 -15.40 -5.74 -27.64
CA ALA A 430 -14.12 -6.22 -28.16
C ALA A 430 -13.74 -7.64 -27.67
N ALA A 431 -14.33 -8.08 -26.53
CA ALA A 431 -14.02 -9.35 -25.92
C ALA A 431 -14.67 -10.53 -26.66
N ARG A 432 -14.08 -11.70 -26.53
CA ARG A 432 -14.56 -12.99 -27.05
C ARG A 432 -14.67 -14.00 -25.90
N PRO A 433 -15.49 -15.05 -26.05
CA PRO A 433 -15.51 -16.14 -25.09
C PRO A 433 -14.10 -16.67 -24.79
N GLY A 434 -13.75 -16.77 -23.52
CA GLY A 434 -12.40 -17.10 -23.04
C GLY A 434 -11.49 -15.91 -22.74
N ASP A 435 -11.88 -14.69 -23.14
CA ASP A 435 -11.13 -13.48 -22.82
C ASP A 435 -11.40 -12.99 -21.38
N THR A 436 -10.51 -12.12 -20.90
CA THR A 436 -10.67 -11.39 -19.64
C THR A 436 -10.79 -9.88 -19.93
N VAL A 437 -11.89 -9.26 -19.54
CA VAL A 437 -12.02 -7.80 -19.42
C VAL A 437 -11.42 -7.38 -18.08
N LEU A 438 -10.32 -6.65 -18.14
CA LEU A 438 -9.54 -6.24 -16.98
C LEU A 438 -9.60 -4.72 -16.80
N LEU A 439 -10.25 -4.24 -15.74
CA LEU A 439 -10.11 -2.85 -15.30
C LEU A 439 -8.79 -2.70 -14.53
N SER A 440 -7.72 -2.25 -15.17
CA SER A 440 -6.42 -1.99 -14.56
C SER A 440 -5.86 -0.67 -15.11
N PRO A 441 -6.27 0.47 -14.52
CA PRO A 441 -6.31 1.75 -15.22
C PRO A 441 -4.98 2.51 -15.35
N ALA A 442 -3.91 2.13 -14.66
CA ALA A 442 -2.61 2.81 -14.61
C ALA A 442 -2.63 4.23 -14.04
N CYS A 443 -3.80 4.80 -13.80
CA CYS A 443 -4.02 6.18 -13.39
C CYS A 443 -4.87 6.26 -12.13
N SER A 444 -4.71 7.34 -11.35
CA SER A 444 -5.66 7.67 -10.30
C SER A 444 -7.04 7.98 -10.91
N SER A 445 -8.08 8.06 -10.07
CA SER A 445 -9.47 8.12 -10.55
C SER A 445 -10.10 9.52 -10.44
N PHE A 446 -9.33 10.53 -10.02
CA PHE A 446 -9.84 11.84 -9.61
C PHE A 446 -10.39 12.72 -10.74
N ASP A 447 -10.31 12.28 -11.98
CA ASP A 447 -10.93 12.93 -13.14
C ASP A 447 -12.45 12.65 -13.24
N GLU A 448 -12.89 11.44 -12.82
CA GLU A 448 -14.30 11.03 -12.90
C GLU A 448 -14.88 10.57 -11.55
N PHE A 449 -14.04 10.24 -10.55
CA PHE A 449 -14.45 9.62 -9.28
C PHE A 449 -13.76 10.27 -8.09
N SER A 450 -14.39 10.20 -6.92
CA SER A 450 -13.80 10.68 -5.66
C SER A 450 -12.60 9.83 -5.21
N ASN A 451 -12.57 8.55 -5.59
CA ASN A 451 -11.49 7.61 -5.25
C ASN A 451 -11.55 6.34 -6.13
N MET A 452 -10.50 5.52 -6.05
CA MET A 452 -10.40 4.29 -6.86
C MET A 452 -11.45 3.22 -6.47
N ALA A 453 -11.96 3.24 -5.24
CA ALA A 453 -12.95 2.27 -4.80
C ALA A 453 -14.32 2.56 -5.45
N GLU A 454 -14.68 3.84 -5.62
CA GLU A 454 -15.88 4.24 -6.36
C GLU A 454 -15.81 3.78 -7.82
N ARG A 455 -14.66 3.97 -8.49
CA ARG A 455 -14.42 3.46 -9.84
C ARG A 455 -14.56 1.93 -9.90
N GLY A 456 -13.99 1.22 -8.92
CA GLY A 456 -14.08 -0.24 -8.86
C GLY A 456 -15.49 -0.75 -8.58
N ARG A 457 -16.27 -0.06 -7.74
CA ARG A 457 -17.69 -0.39 -7.52
C ARG A 457 -18.51 -0.22 -8.79
N LEU A 458 -18.35 0.90 -9.50
CA LEU A 458 -19.03 1.09 -10.80
C LEU A 458 -18.73 -0.06 -11.77
N PHE A 459 -17.47 -0.53 -11.85
CA PHE A 459 -17.14 -1.68 -12.70
C PHE A 459 -17.92 -2.94 -12.28
N LYS A 460 -17.99 -3.23 -10.98
CA LYS A 460 -18.75 -4.38 -10.46
C LYS A 460 -20.24 -4.25 -10.77
N ASP A 461 -20.80 -3.07 -10.61
CA ASP A 461 -22.23 -2.80 -10.90
C ASP A 461 -22.53 -3.00 -12.40
N LEU A 462 -21.62 -2.57 -13.28
CA LEU A 462 -21.75 -2.78 -14.72
C LEU A 462 -21.70 -4.27 -15.10
N VAL A 463 -20.80 -5.05 -14.46
CA VAL A 463 -20.73 -6.50 -14.67
C VAL A 463 -22.02 -7.19 -14.24
N VAL A 464 -22.57 -6.81 -13.08
CA VAL A 464 -23.87 -7.32 -12.60
C VAL A 464 -25.01 -6.98 -13.58
N GLY A 465 -24.98 -5.77 -14.17
CA GLY A 465 -25.96 -5.32 -15.15
C GLY A 465 -26.00 -6.20 -16.40
N LEU A 466 -24.88 -6.74 -16.87
CA LEU A 466 -24.84 -7.64 -18.04
C LEU A 466 -25.67 -8.92 -17.86
N GLY A 467 -25.89 -9.37 -16.63
CA GLY A 467 -26.72 -10.55 -16.33
C GLY A 467 -28.22 -10.27 -16.31
N GLN A 468 -28.63 -9.00 -16.21
CA GLN A 468 -30.04 -8.61 -16.13
C GLN A 468 -30.64 -8.29 -17.51
N ASP A 469 -29.83 -7.93 -18.49
CA ASP A 469 -30.25 -7.60 -19.84
C ASP A 469 -30.39 -8.83 -20.77
N GLY A 470 -30.14 -10.04 -20.24
CA GLY A 470 -30.12 -11.33 -20.97
C GLY A 470 -31.23 -12.34 -20.59
N GLU A 471 -32.26 -11.93 -19.80
CA GLU A 471 -33.46 -12.74 -19.54
C GLU A 471 -34.66 -12.29 -20.37
#